data_890697e22a9e84fa731a38c4105437c9
#
_entry.id   890697e22a9e84fa731a38c4105437c9
#
_cell.length_a   1.000
_cell.length_b   1.000
_cell.length_c   1.000
_cell.angle_alpha   90.00
_cell.angle_beta   90.00
_cell.angle_gamma   90.00
#
_symmetry.space_group_name_H-M   'P 1'
#
loop_
_entity.id
_entity.type
_entity.pdbx_description
1 polymer ?
#
loop_
_entity_poly.entity_id
_entity_poly.type
_entity_poly.pdbx_seq_one_letter_code
_entity_poly.pdbx_strand_id
1 'polypeptide(L)'
;MKKIILLSGIILCSVVATAGEVLLRFGAISDNHLDRTRPATFQRTKQAFELFKKHNVDFFVDCGDVADTYQPDMFQLWRRLYSEVFSDAGTRPDFLMIPAGHDRIGTTWEQGYGDFVKLTGSGTVNPVKCIRGFHFVSIAQKEKPDILKQNLANAATGSPAGTPIFVITHYPPMNTTPGTSSASGGDKNYRAILNNYPQAVVISGHTHTRLMDERAIWQGEFTAVNAGTLAYTDNAGIANATERCYSYDASIWEVYKNKIVIRRFNVADGREMYPDSPWEIPLPFQKKNAPYNRENRMKNFPVPEFNQETAVTFHPVRHSWDRWGTLNFPSPENSRSLNRYRLVLEKCNSDGQYGHHGIIEFVRNKAAGKMECLSFSAGYLEPANYRFTLTPVNYFGRSGTPAHGKFKVRKVPWKEIKNDYVPVVFSGRKEGQKLTPDSEGFFSAASDFRLVLPHEIIERSIQDKKKLIISIGIECIGAGNPARLRIVNGSGRIVTLDSICFRESAQRQQYTAVFRPSDKQNYSLLIRNGDPGKYRFSNIRFYLY
;
A
#
# COMPACT_ATOMS: atom_id res chain seq x y z
N MET A 1 48.54 -53.39 23.70
CA MET A 1 47.57 -52.46 24.34
C MET A 1 46.64 -51.94 23.23
N LYS A 2 45.44 -52.52 23.10
CA LYS A 2 44.43 -52.10 22.13
C LYS A 2 43.55 -51.02 22.77
N LYS A 3 43.53 -49.83 22.19
CA LYS A 3 42.61 -48.74 22.61
C LYS A 3 41.26 -48.99 21.97
N ILE A 4 40.26 -49.21 22.80
CA ILE A 4 38.83 -49.24 22.39
C ILE A 4 38.35 -47.78 22.41
N ILE A 5 37.92 -47.28 21.25
CA ILE A 5 37.24 -46.00 21.08
C ILE A 5 35.74 -46.29 21.20
N LEU A 6 35.13 -45.83 22.28
CA LEU A 6 33.67 -45.81 22.42
C LEU A 6 33.13 -44.61 21.62
N LEU A 7 32.40 -44.90 20.56
CA LEU A 7 31.57 -43.90 19.87
C LEU A 7 30.24 -43.78 20.62
N SER A 8 30.06 -42.67 21.34
CA SER A 8 28.76 -42.31 21.93
C SER A 8 27.86 -41.73 20.82
N GLY A 9 26.95 -42.54 20.32
CA GLY A 9 25.91 -42.08 19.41
C GLY A 9 24.89 -41.18 20.15
N ILE A 10 24.89 -39.90 19.84
CA ILE A 10 23.83 -38.97 20.25
C ILE A 10 22.62 -39.25 19.33
N ILE A 11 21.62 -39.94 19.87
CA ILE A 11 20.30 -40.06 19.23
C ILE A 11 19.63 -38.70 19.38
N LEU A 12 19.64 -37.89 18.32
CA LEU A 12 18.74 -36.74 18.17
C LEU A 12 17.32 -37.28 18.01
N CYS A 13 16.56 -37.36 19.11
CA CYS A 13 15.12 -37.47 19.03
C CYS A 13 14.56 -36.16 18.44
N SER A 14 14.33 -36.12 17.15
CA SER A 14 13.48 -35.11 16.55
C SER A 14 12.08 -35.29 17.13
N VAL A 15 11.71 -34.41 18.06
CA VAL A 15 10.32 -34.27 18.50
C VAL A 15 9.55 -33.78 17.27
N VAL A 16 8.93 -34.71 16.56
CA VAL A 16 7.87 -34.36 15.59
C VAL A 16 6.72 -33.84 16.44
N ALA A 17 6.66 -32.51 16.59
CA ALA A 17 5.48 -31.87 17.15
C ALA A 17 4.31 -32.26 16.23
N THR A 18 3.43 -33.13 16.69
CA THR A 18 2.17 -33.42 16.03
C THR A 18 1.44 -32.10 15.92
N ALA A 19 1.27 -31.60 14.68
CA ALA A 19 0.45 -30.43 14.43
C ALA A 19 -0.93 -30.71 15.05
N GLY A 20 -1.38 -29.85 15.99
CA GLY A 20 -2.69 -29.99 16.61
C GLY A 20 -3.79 -29.99 15.53
N GLU A 21 -4.94 -30.54 15.87
CA GLU A 21 -6.10 -30.55 14.98
C GLU A 21 -6.57 -29.13 14.64
N VAL A 22 -6.79 -28.83 13.34
CA VAL A 22 -7.40 -27.58 12.88
C VAL A 22 -8.91 -27.65 13.17
N LEU A 23 -9.36 -26.85 14.14
CA LEU A 23 -10.76 -26.80 14.53
C LEU A 23 -11.64 -26.05 13.53
N LEU A 24 -11.06 -25.02 12.90
CA LEU A 24 -11.74 -24.22 11.87
C LEU A 24 -10.68 -23.67 10.91
N ARG A 25 -10.94 -23.74 9.60
CA ARG A 25 -10.14 -23.06 8.58
C ARG A 25 -11.02 -22.10 7.80
N PHE A 26 -10.64 -20.82 7.75
CA PHE A 26 -11.39 -19.84 6.98
C PHE A 26 -10.50 -18.89 6.18
N GLY A 27 -11.08 -18.30 5.12
CA GLY A 27 -10.43 -17.28 4.30
C GLY A 27 -10.83 -15.87 4.73
N ALA A 28 -9.97 -14.87 4.46
CA ALA A 28 -10.34 -13.47 4.61
C ALA A 28 -9.83 -12.61 3.45
N ILE A 29 -10.70 -11.76 2.93
CA ILE A 29 -10.46 -10.75 1.90
C ILE A 29 -11.16 -9.44 2.23
N SER A 30 -10.81 -8.38 1.51
CA SER A 30 -11.43 -7.07 1.58
C SER A 30 -11.11 -6.24 0.33
N ASP A 31 -11.82 -5.14 0.17
CA ASP A 31 -11.48 -4.09 -0.79
C ASP A 31 -11.27 -4.67 -2.21
N ASN A 32 -12.28 -5.38 -2.70
CA ASN A 32 -12.28 -5.98 -4.04
C ASN A 32 -12.30 -4.90 -5.12
N HIS A 33 -13.04 -3.81 -4.89
CA HIS A 33 -13.23 -2.69 -5.81
C HIS A 33 -13.52 -3.14 -7.24
N LEU A 34 -14.48 -4.05 -7.40
CA LEU A 34 -14.94 -4.49 -8.71
C LEU A 34 -15.45 -3.28 -9.50
N ASP A 35 -14.99 -3.16 -10.74
CA ASP A 35 -15.31 -2.02 -11.61
C ASP A 35 -15.28 -2.45 -13.07
N ARG A 36 -16.36 -2.13 -13.81
CA ARG A 36 -16.50 -2.45 -15.24
C ARG A 36 -15.31 -1.98 -16.07
N THR A 37 -14.68 -0.88 -15.69
CA THR A 37 -13.54 -0.30 -16.41
C THR A 37 -12.21 -0.95 -16.06
N ARG A 38 -12.19 -1.83 -15.03
CA ARG A 38 -10.98 -2.47 -14.50
C ARG A 38 -11.12 -4.00 -14.38
N PRO A 39 -11.19 -4.74 -15.50
CA PRO A 39 -11.42 -6.20 -15.50
C PRO A 39 -10.41 -7.01 -14.66
N ALA A 40 -9.22 -6.47 -14.43
CA ALA A 40 -8.22 -7.10 -13.56
C ALA A 40 -8.72 -7.33 -12.12
N THR A 41 -9.69 -6.54 -11.63
CA THR A 41 -10.29 -6.74 -10.31
C THR A 41 -11.13 -8.01 -10.26
N PHE A 42 -11.78 -8.37 -11.37
CA PHE A 42 -12.57 -9.61 -11.51
C PHE A 42 -11.69 -10.84 -11.37
N GLN A 43 -10.55 -10.82 -12.09
CA GLN A 43 -9.58 -11.91 -12.04
C GLN A 43 -9.03 -12.12 -10.63
N ARG A 44 -8.71 -11.04 -9.91
CA ARG A 44 -8.15 -11.13 -8.55
C ARG A 44 -9.16 -11.69 -7.55
N THR A 45 -10.42 -11.26 -7.64
CA THR A 45 -11.49 -11.82 -6.81
C THR A 45 -11.67 -13.32 -7.07
N LYS A 46 -11.65 -13.72 -8.35
CA LYS A 46 -11.69 -15.15 -8.72
C LYS A 46 -10.50 -15.92 -8.18
N GLN A 47 -9.29 -15.39 -8.32
CA GLN A 47 -8.06 -16.00 -7.79
C GLN A 47 -8.08 -16.14 -6.26
N ALA A 48 -8.69 -15.19 -5.54
CA ALA A 48 -8.88 -15.32 -4.09
C ALA A 48 -9.82 -16.49 -3.75
N PHE A 49 -10.92 -16.65 -4.48
CA PHE A 49 -11.81 -17.80 -4.29
C PHE A 49 -11.14 -19.13 -4.67
N GLU A 50 -10.33 -19.16 -5.74
CA GLU A 50 -9.54 -20.34 -6.13
C GLU A 50 -8.50 -20.69 -5.05
N LEU A 51 -7.88 -19.69 -4.42
CA LEU A 51 -7.01 -19.89 -3.27
C LEU A 51 -7.78 -20.53 -2.10
N PHE A 52 -8.97 -20.05 -1.78
CA PHE A 52 -9.81 -20.60 -0.71
C PHE A 52 -10.21 -22.04 -1.01
N LYS A 53 -10.58 -22.34 -2.25
CA LYS A 53 -10.88 -23.70 -2.70
C LYS A 53 -9.68 -24.62 -2.56
N LYS A 54 -8.50 -24.18 -3.01
CA LYS A 54 -7.25 -24.93 -2.90
C LYS A 54 -6.89 -25.29 -1.47
N HIS A 55 -7.19 -24.39 -0.52
CA HIS A 55 -6.90 -24.59 0.89
C HIS A 55 -8.04 -25.24 1.67
N ASN A 56 -9.12 -25.65 1.00
CA ASN A 56 -10.28 -26.29 1.62
C ASN A 56 -10.81 -25.51 2.83
N VAL A 57 -11.09 -24.21 2.63
CA VAL A 57 -11.67 -23.41 3.72
C VAL A 57 -13.10 -23.84 4.00
N ASP A 58 -13.46 -23.92 5.27
CA ASP A 58 -14.82 -24.22 5.72
C ASP A 58 -15.78 -23.04 5.48
N PHE A 59 -15.19 -21.82 5.44
CA PHE A 59 -15.89 -20.56 5.50
C PHE A 59 -14.98 -19.43 5.01
N PHE A 60 -15.49 -18.25 4.63
CA PHE A 60 -14.66 -17.07 4.43
C PHE A 60 -15.41 -15.77 4.77
N VAL A 61 -14.63 -14.71 5.01
CA VAL A 61 -15.12 -13.37 5.28
C VAL A 61 -14.67 -12.38 4.22
N ASP A 62 -15.54 -11.43 3.86
CA ASP A 62 -15.23 -10.28 3.00
C ASP A 62 -15.59 -9.00 3.76
N CYS A 63 -14.58 -8.16 4.03
CA CYS A 63 -14.72 -6.99 4.88
C CYS A 63 -15.30 -5.75 4.17
N GLY A 64 -15.84 -5.90 2.95
CA GLY A 64 -16.55 -4.83 2.24
C GLY A 64 -15.71 -4.08 1.20
N ASP A 65 -16.28 -3.02 0.64
CA ASP A 65 -15.82 -2.33 -0.56
C ASP A 65 -15.68 -3.30 -1.74
N VAL A 66 -16.77 -4.07 -1.98
CA VAL A 66 -16.85 -5.06 -3.05
C VAL A 66 -16.88 -4.38 -4.41
N ALA A 67 -17.64 -3.31 -4.57
CA ALA A 67 -17.63 -2.47 -5.76
C ALA A 67 -16.86 -1.16 -5.53
N ASP A 68 -16.21 -0.62 -6.56
CA ASP A 68 -15.46 0.64 -6.47
C ASP A 68 -16.38 1.87 -6.34
N THR A 69 -17.56 1.77 -6.91
CA THR A 69 -18.69 2.69 -6.77
C THR A 69 -19.96 1.85 -6.85
N TYR A 70 -21.12 2.42 -6.50
CA TYR A 70 -22.38 1.71 -6.63
C TYR A 70 -22.64 1.24 -8.06
N GLN A 71 -22.47 -0.05 -8.26
CA GLN A 71 -22.69 -0.77 -9.52
C GLN A 71 -23.33 -2.13 -9.19
N PRO A 72 -24.67 -2.25 -9.23
CA PRO A 72 -25.37 -3.49 -8.84
C PRO A 72 -24.92 -4.74 -9.59
N ASP A 73 -24.52 -4.61 -10.85
CA ASP A 73 -23.97 -5.72 -11.64
C ASP A 73 -22.60 -6.19 -11.14
N MET A 74 -21.85 -5.38 -10.40
CA MET A 74 -20.61 -5.83 -9.73
C MET A 74 -20.92 -6.73 -8.54
N PHE A 75 -21.99 -6.48 -7.80
CA PHE A 75 -22.47 -7.39 -6.75
C PHE A 75 -22.92 -8.74 -7.35
N GLN A 76 -23.66 -8.68 -8.46
CA GLN A 76 -24.02 -9.89 -9.20
C GLN A 76 -22.79 -10.62 -9.76
N LEU A 77 -21.79 -9.88 -10.25
CA LEU A 77 -20.52 -10.45 -10.71
C LEU A 77 -19.80 -11.19 -9.58
N TRP A 78 -19.68 -10.56 -8.40
CA TRP A 78 -19.08 -11.21 -7.23
C TRP A 78 -19.77 -12.56 -6.94
N ARG A 79 -21.11 -12.57 -6.91
CA ARG A 79 -21.90 -13.78 -6.69
C ARG A 79 -21.69 -14.83 -7.78
N ARG A 80 -21.59 -14.41 -9.03
CA ARG A 80 -21.30 -15.30 -10.16
C ARG A 80 -19.90 -15.92 -10.04
N LEU A 81 -18.86 -15.12 -9.78
CA LEU A 81 -17.49 -15.61 -9.60
C LEU A 81 -17.42 -16.63 -8.45
N TYR A 82 -18.09 -16.36 -7.34
CA TYR A 82 -18.20 -17.30 -6.23
C TYR A 82 -18.86 -18.63 -6.69
N SER A 83 -19.97 -18.55 -7.40
CA SER A 83 -20.69 -19.74 -7.87
C SER A 83 -19.92 -20.54 -8.94
N GLU A 84 -19.13 -19.86 -9.79
CA GLU A 84 -18.27 -20.50 -10.78
C GLU A 84 -17.13 -21.28 -10.12
N VAL A 85 -16.45 -20.70 -9.15
CA VAL A 85 -15.32 -21.36 -8.46
C VAL A 85 -15.81 -22.50 -7.57
N PHE A 86 -16.89 -22.29 -6.85
CA PHE A 86 -17.50 -23.26 -5.95
C PHE A 86 -18.76 -23.87 -6.58
N SER A 87 -18.59 -24.47 -7.75
CA SER A 87 -19.69 -25.07 -8.52
C SER A 87 -20.33 -26.29 -7.86
N ASP A 88 -19.53 -27.05 -7.08
CA ASP A 88 -20.04 -28.17 -6.29
C ASP A 88 -20.70 -27.68 -5.00
N ALA A 89 -22.00 -27.87 -4.91
CA ALA A 89 -22.79 -27.44 -3.75
C ALA A 89 -22.39 -28.16 -2.45
N GLY A 90 -21.87 -29.39 -2.52
CA GLY A 90 -21.45 -30.18 -1.36
C GLY A 90 -20.16 -29.68 -0.69
N THR A 91 -19.31 -28.99 -1.44
CA THR A 91 -18.03 -28.47 -0.97
C THR A 91 -17.96 -26.95 -0.94
N ARG A 92 -19.07 -26.28 -1.22
CA ARG A 92 -19.16 -24.82 -1.26
C ARG A 92 -19.06 -24.22 0.13
N PRO A 93 -17.98 -23.44 0.44
CA PRO A 93 -17.87 -22.79 1.75
C PRO A 93 -18.96 -21.73 1.90
N ASP A 94 -19.53 -21.60 3.08
CA ASP A 94 -20.38 -20.46 3.43
C ASP A 94 -19.52 -19.18 3.53
N PHE A 95 -20.15 -18.02 3.57
CA PHE A 95 -19.46 -16.74 3.70
C PHE A 95 -20.19 -15.76 4.61
N LEU A 96 -19.42 -14.81 5.13
CA LEU A 96 -19.93 -13.62 5.82
C LEU A 96 -19.30 -12.40 5.14
N MET A 97 -20.13 -11.49 4.66
CA MET A 97 -19.67 -10.26 4.06
C MET A 97 -20.51 -9.08 4.49
N ILE A 98 -19.92 -7.91 4.48
CA ILE A 98 -20.57 -6.66 4.87
C ILE A 98 -20.41 -5.62 3.75
N PRO A 99 -21.39 -4.73 3.55
CA PRO A 99 -21.23 -3.58 2.68
C PRO A 99 -20.40 -2.49 3.35
N ALA A 100 -19.76 -1.64 2.53
CA ALA A 100 -18.96 -0.52 3.00
C ALA A 100 -19.16 0.76 2.17
N GLY A 101 -18.28 1.75 2.33
CA GLY A 101 -18.48 3.08 1.79
C GLY A 101 -18.53 3.15 0.27
N HIS A 102 -17.66 2.42 -0.41
CA HIS A 102 -17.59 2.38 -1.87
C HIS A 102 -18.81 1.69 -2.49
N ASP A 103 -19.39 0.70 -1.85
CA ASP A 103 -20.56 -0.03 -2.33
C ASP A 103 -21.81 0.85 -2.53
N ARG A 104 -21.79 2.08 -1.99
CA ARG A 104 -22.88 3.04 -2.12
C ARG A 104 -22.50 4.36 -2.81
N ILE A 105 -21.24 4.59 -3.21
CA ILE A 105 -20.84 5.84 -3.88
C ILE A 105 -21.67 6.06 -5.15
N GLY A 106 -22.44 7.14 -5.19
CA GLY A 106 -23.37 7.47 -6.27
C GLY A 106 -24.83 7.14 -5.95
N THR A 107 -25.13 6.60 -4.74
CA THR A 107 -26.48 6.34 -4.25
C THR A 107 -26.59 6.59 -2.74
N THR A 108 -27.76 6.29 -2.15
CA THR A 108 -27.96 6.38 -0.69
C THR A 108 -27.39 5.15 0.01
N TRP A 109 -27.19 5.24 1.34
CA TRP A 109 -26.78 4.10 2.16
C TRP A 109 -27.82 2.97 2.12
N GLU A 110 -29.10 3.32 2.22
CA GLU A 110 -30.19 2.37 2.20
C GLU A 110 -30.25 1.59 0.86
N GLN A 111 -30.23 2.30 -0.25
CA GLN A 111 -30.24 1.69 -1.58
C GLN A 111 -28.99 0.82 -1.80
N GLY A 112 -27.79 1.35 -1.56
CA GLY A 112 -26.54 0.63 -1.79
C GLY A 112 -26.45 -0.65 -0.94
N TYR A 113 -26.79 -0.55 0.34
CA TYR A 113 -26.77 -1.69 1.26
C TYR A 113 -27.87 -2.70 0.97
N GLY A 114 -29.08 -2.23 0.61
CA GLY A 114 -30.19 -3.11 0.22
C GLY A 114 -29.85 -3.95 -1.02
N ASP A 115 -29.32 -3.31 -2.07
CA ASP A 115 -28.92 -4.01 -3.27
C ASP A 115 -27.70 -4.92 -3.05
N PHE A 116 -26.74 -4.49 -2.24
CA PHE A 116 -25.61 -5.34 -1.84
C PHE A 116 -26.12 -6.65 -1.21
N VAL A 117 -26.95 -6.57 -0.17
CA VAL A 117 -27.51 -7.75 0.53
C VAL A 117 -28.26 -8.66 -0.44
N LYS A 118 -29.14 -8.08 -1.26
CA LYS A 118 -29.96 -8.81 -2.22
C LYS A 118 -29.14 -9.51 -3.30
N LEU A 119 -28.17 -8.82 -3.89
CA LEU A 119 -27.46 -9.29 -5.09
C LEU A 119 -26.26 -10.18 -4.77
N THR A 120 -25.61 -9.98 -3.62
CA THR A 120 -24.57 -10.89 -3.13
C THR A 120 -25.11 -12.13 -2.43
N GLY A 121 -26.31 -12.02 -1.84
CA GLY A 121 -26.89 -13.07 -1.01
C GLY A 121 -26.33 -13.13 0.40
N SER A 122 -25.82 -12.00 0.94
CA SER A 122 -25.26 -11.95 2.31
C SER A 122 -26.32 -12.09 3.41
N GLY A 123 -27.60 -11.96 3.06
CA GLY A 123 -28.74 -12.17 3.95
C GLY A 123 -29.11 -10.95 4.79
N THR A 124 -28.13 -10.22 5.31
CA THR A 124 -28.33 -9.00 6.12
C THR A 124 -27.11 -8.10 6.04
N VAL A 125 -27.26 -6.82 6.43
CA VAL A 125 -26.19 -5.82 6.48
C VAL A 125 -25.14 -6.17 7.55
N ASN A 126 -25.58 -6.68 8.71
CA ASN A 126 -24.72 -7.04 9.84
C ASN A 126 -24.88 -8.53 10.18
N PRO A 127 -24.41 -9.46 9.33
CA PRO A 127 -24.56 -10.88 9.60
C PRO A 127 -23.80 -11.32 10.86
N VAL A 128 -24.43 -12.21 11.63
CA VAL A 128 -23.81 -12.91 12.75
C VAL A 128 -23.91 -14.41 12.49
N LYS A 129 -22.80 -15.12 12.60
CA LYS A 129 -22.74 -16.57 12.38
C LYS A 129 -21.96 -17.26 13.50
N CYS A 130 -22.33 -18.51 13.77
CA CYS A 130 -21.55 -19.41 14.61
C CYS A 130 -21.11 -20.59 13.72
N ILE A 131 -19.81 -20.70 13.47
CA ILE A 131 -19.24 -21.72 12.60
C ILE A 131 -18.33 -22.61 13.45
N ARG A 132 -18.64 -23.89 13.52
CA ARG A 132 -17.90 -24.87 14.34
C ARG A 132 -17.66 -24.42 15.80
N GLY A 133 -18.63 -23.70 16.39
CA GLY A 133 -18.54 -23.16 17.75
C GLY A 133 -17.80 -21.83 17.90
N PHE A 134 -17.32 -21.23 16.82
CA PHE A 134 -16.69 -19.91 16.83
C PHE A 134 -17.69 -18.85 16.34
N HIS A 135 -17.84 -17.79 17.12
CA HIS A 135 -18.73 -16.68 16.76
C HIS A 135 -18.03 -15.68 15.84
N PHE A 136 -18.71 -15.34 14.75
CA PHE A 136 -18.39 -14.27 13.82
C PHE A 136 -19.47 -13.20 13.93
N VAL A 137 -19.12 -12.03 14.45
CA VAL A 137 -20.01 -10.89 14.54
C VAL A 137 -19.55 -9.80 13.59
N SER A 138 -20.47 -9.09 12.96
CA SER A 138 -20.10 -8.06 12.03
C SER A 138 -20.81 -6.75 12.29
N ILE A 139 -20.21 -5.66 11.77
CA ILE A 139 -20.82 -4.35 11.72
C ILE A 139 -20.40 -3.63 10.43
N ALA A 140 -21.37 -3.24 9.63
CA ALA A 140 -21.16 -2.45 8.43
C ALA A 140 -20.87 -0.98 8.78
N GLN A 141 -20.25 -0.28 7.85
CA GLN A 141 -19.97 1.15 8.02
C GLN A 141 -21.26 1.95 8.19
N LYS A 142 -21.23 2.98 9.04
CA LYS A 142 -22.40 3.84 9.39
C LYS A 142 -23.50 3.19 10.24
N GLU A 143 -23.41 1.92 10.53
CA GLU A 143 -24.31 1.30 11.49
C GLU A 143 -24.04 1.79 12.91
N LYS A 144 -25.06 1.71 13.76
CA LYS A 144 -24.96 2.19 15.15
C LYS A 144 -24.00 1.29 15.94
N PRO A 145 -23.03 1.84 16.66
CA PRO A 145 -22.07 1.05 17.45
C PRO A 145 -22.72 0.11 18.49
N ASP A 146 -23.95 0.41 18.94
CA ASP A 146 -24.70 -0.44 19.86
C ASP A 146 -25.02 -1.82 19.27
N ILE A 147 -25.14 -1.94 17.94
CA ILE A 147 -25.29 -3.24 17.25
C ILE A 147 -24.07 -4.12 17.53
N LEU A 148 -22.87 -3.56 17.36
CA LEU A 148 -21.63 -4.27 17.67
C LEU A 148 -21.57 -4.67 19.15
N LYS A 149 -21.90 -3.74 20.04
CA LYS A 149 -21.91 -3.97 21.49
C LYS A 149 -22.84 -5.11 21.88
N GLN A 150 -24.06 -5.13 21.34
CA GLN A 150 -25.05 -6.19 21.60
C GLN A 150 -24.59 -7.54 21.05
N ASN A 151 -24.12 -7.57 19.81
CA ASN A 151 -23.66 -8.79 19.15
C ASN A 151 -22.44 -9.40 19.87
N LEU A 152 -21.50 -8.57 20.33
CA LEU A 152 -20.35 -9.02 21.12
C LEU A 152 -20.78 -9.57 22.49
N ALA A 153 -21.73 -8.91 23.17
CA ALA A 153 -22.23 -9.39 24.45
C ALA A 153 -22.89 -10.77 24.30
N ASN A 154 -23.73 -10.95 23.28
CA ASN A 154 -24.36 -12.22 22.96
C ASN A 154 -23.35 -13.32 22.65
N ALA A 155 -22.36 -13.00 21.80
CA ALA A 155 -21.29 -13.93 21.43
C ALA A 155 -20.42 -14.32 22.64
N ALA A 156 -20.09 -13.37 23.52
CA ALA A 156 -19.30 -13.63 24.72
C ALA A 156 -20.04 -14.51 25.73
N THR A 157 -21.35 -14.33 25.86
CA THR A 157 -22.19 -15.18 26.70
C THR A 157 -22.33 -16.59 26.14
N GLY A 158 -22.42 -16.72 24.81
CA GLY A 158 -22.54 -17.98 24.09
C GLY A 158 -21.26 -18.77 23.88
N SER A 159 -20.09 -18.21 24.27
CA SER A 159 -18.80 -18.83 24.05
C SER A 159 -18.14 -19.32 25.34
N PRO A 160 -17.43 -20.46 25.33
CA PRO A 160 -16.57 -20.84 26.44
C PRO A 160 -15.51 -19.76 26.71
N ALA A 161 -15.12 -19.59 27.97
CA ALA A 161 -14.13 -18.60 28.36
C ALA A 161 -12.80 -18.76 27.58
N GLY A 162 -12.30 -17.66 27.03
CA GLY A 162 -11.07 -17.64 26.25
C GLY A 162 -11.19 -18.07 24.79
N THR A 163 -12.39 -18.48 24.35
CA THR A 163 -12.65 -18.73 22.93
C THR A 163 -12.62 -17.43 22.15
N PRO A 164 -11.90 -17.35 21.00
CA PRO A 164 -11.87 -16.15 20.19
C PRO A 164 -13.24 -15.83 19.59
N ILE A 165 -13.58 -14.54 19.55
CA ILE A 165 -14.75 -13.99 18.84
C ILE A 165 -14.22 -13.19 17.67
N PHE A 166 -14.54 -13.59 16.46
CA PHE A 166 -14.13 -12.89 15.25
C PHE A 166 -15.08 -11.72 14.96
N VAL A 167 -14.51 -10.54 14.78
CA VAL A 167 -15.26 -9.30 14.52
C VAL A 167 -14.93 -8.79 13.13
N ILE A 168 -15.93 -8.71 12.26
CA ILE A 168 -15.77 -8.27 10.88
C ILE A 168 -16.27 -6.84 10.75
N THR A 169 -15.38 -5.95 10.35
CA THR A 169 -15.70 -4.53 10.12
C THR A 169 -14.89 -4.00 8.94
N HIS A 170 -15.45 -3.04 8.19
CA HIS A 170 -14.67 -2.42 7.14
C HIS A 170 -13.65 -1.43 7.72
N TYR A 171 -14.10 -0.49 8.54
CA TYR A 171 -13.20 0.44 9.25
C TYR A 171 -12.50 -0.27 10.40
N PRO A 172 -11.17 -0.29 10.43
CA PRO A 172 -10.44 -0.84 11.58
C PRO A 172 -10.64 0.01 12.83
N PRO A 173 -10.48 -0.57 14.03
CA PRO A 173 -10.44 0.20 15.27
C PRO A 173 -9.28 1.20 15.26
N MET A 174 -9.54 2.44 15.69
CA MET A 174 -8.56 3.52 15.68
C MET A 174 -7.27 3.16 16.43
N ASN A 175 -6.12 3.61 15.91
CA ASN A 175 -4.78 3.40 16.50
C ASN A 175 -4.37 1.93 16.65
N THR A 176 -4.78 1.06 15.72
CA THR A 176 -4.38 -0.35 15.68
C THR A 176 -3.38 -0.63 14.53
N THR A 177 -3.87 -0.97 13.36
CA THR A 177 -3.09 -1.26 12.16
C THR A 177 -2.64 0.03 11.44
N PRO A 178 -1.80 -0.02 10.39
CA PRO A 178 -1.41 1.16 9.63
C PRO A 178 -2.59 1.94 9.06
N GLY A 179 -2.46 3.27 8.99
CA GLY A 179 -3.49 4.15 8.43
C GLY A 179 -4.64 4.50 9.39
N THR A 180 -4.69 3.92 10.59
CA THR A 180 -5.85 4.04 11.50
C THR A 180 -5.72 5.17 12.55
N SER A 181 -4.75 6.06 12.43
CA SER A 181 -4.52 7.14 13.41
C SER A 181 -5.46 8.35 13.28
N SER A 182 -6.24 8.40 12.21
CA SER A 182 -7.21 9.48 11.94
C SER A 182 -8.64 8.95 11.89
N ALA A 183 -9.62 9.84 12.04
CA ALA A 183 -11.03 9.50 11.90
C ALA A 183 -11.45 9.05 10.49
N SER A 184 -10.63 9.34 9.47
CA SER A 184 -10.84 8.84 8.12
C SER A 184 -10.27 7.44 7.89
N GLY A 185 -9.44 6.93 8.77
CA GLY A 185 -8.79 5.63 8.63
C GLY A 185 -9.17 4.64 9.74
N GLY A 186 -9.75 5.09 10.85
CA GLY A 186 -10.11 4.21 11.97
C GLY A 186 -11.31 4.70 12.76
N ASP A 187 -12.04 3.77 13.39
CA ASP A 187 -13.22 4.07 14.20
C ASP A 187 -12.91 4.03 15.70
N LYS A 188 -13.12 5.17 16.37
CA LYS A 188 -12.89 5.34 17.82
C LYS A 188 -13.95 4.63 18.67
N ASN A 189 -15.20 4.55 18.17
CA ASN A 189 -16.30 3.92 18.92
C ASN A 189 -16.10 2.40 18.94
N TYR A 190 -15.72 1.81 17.82
CA TYR A 190 -15.35 0.38 17.76
C TYR A 190 -14.19 0.09 18.72
N ARG A 191 -13.17 0.95 18.75
CA ARG A 191 -12.05 0.81 19.68
C ARG A 191 -12.52 0.80 21.14
N ALA A 192 -13.40 1.72 21.53
CA ALA A 192 -13.91 1.82 22.90
C ALA A 192 -14.72 0.57 23.32
N ILE A 193 -15.54 0.03 22.43
CA ILE A 193 -16.31 -1.19 22.68
C ILE A 193 -15.38 -2.39 22.82
N LEU A 194 -14.48 -2.59 21.86
CA LEU A 194 -13.60 -3.76 21.75
C LEU A 194 -12.60 -3.86 22.91
N ASN A 195 -12.22 -2.75 23.53
CA ASN A 195 -11.35 -2.74 24.71
C ASN A 195 -11.90 -3.59 25.89
N ASN A 196 -13.20 -3.86 25.90
CA ASN A 196 -13.84 -4.69 26.92
C ASN A 196 -13.88 -6.19 26.56
N TYR A 197 -13.37 -6.57 25.38
CA TYR A 197 -13.44 -7.95 24.88
C TYR A 197 -12.05 -8.45 24.48
N PRO A 198 -11.20 -8.85 25.43
CA PRO A 198 -9.82 -9.27 25.12
C PRO A 198 -9.75 -10.47 24.16
N GLN A 199 -10.77 -11.33 24.12
CA GLN A 199 -10.88 -12.44 23.19
C GLN A 199 -11.30 -12.04 21.78
N ALA A 200 -11.60 -10.75 21.52
CA ALA A 200 -11.97 -10.28 20.19
C ALA A 200 -10.76 -10.29 19.23
N VAL A 201 -10.99 -10.83 18.04
CA VAL A 201 -10.05 -10.80 16.92
C VAL A 201 -10.72 -10.09 15.76
N VAL A 202 -10.36 -8.83 15.55
CA VAL A 202 -10.95 -7.96 14.53
C VAL A 202 -10.28 -8.17 13.20
N ILE A 203 -11.07 -8.37 12.15
CA ILE A 203 -10.62 -8.46 10.76
C ILE A 203 -11.24 -7.28 10.01
N SER A 204 -10.41 -6.44 9.38
CA SER A 204 -10.87 -5.20 8.76
C SER A 204 -10.16 -4.90 7.44
N GLY A 205 -10.78 -4.09 6.59
CA GLY A 205 -10.26 -3.59 5.33
C GLY A 205 -9.88 -2.11 5.37
N HIS A 206 -10.35 -1.36 4.37
CA HIS A 206 -10.34 0.10 4.25
C HIS A 206 -8.96 0.74 4.05
N THR A 207 -7.98 0.41 4.85
CA THR A 207 -6.66 1.06 4.80
C THR A 207 -5.74 0.48 3.71
N HIS A 208 -6.23 -0.50 2.95
CA HIS A 208 -5.50 -1.15 1.87
C HIS A 208 -4.06 -1.54 2.27
N THR A 209 -3.88 -1.92 3.53
CA THR A 209 -2.57 -2.30 4.06
C THR A 209 -2.18 -3.66 3.51
N ARG A 210 -1.01 -3.74 2.88
CA ARG A 210 -0.48 -5.02 2.37
C ARG A 210 -0.20 -6.00 3.52
N LEU A 211 -0.48 -7.28 3.33
CA LEU A 211 -0.30 -8.30 4.37
C LEU A 211 1.17 -8.68 4.62
N MET A 212 2.09 -8.27 3.76
CA MET A 212 3.52 -8.38 4.09
C MET A 212 4.00 -7.31 5.08
N ASP A 213 3.21 -6.26 5.33
CA ASP A 213 3.53 -5.28 6.35
C ASP A 213 3.26 -5.88 7.74
N GLU A 214 4.32 -6.09 8.48
CA GLU A 214 4.25 -6.70 9.81
C GLU A 214 3.43 -5.88 10.83
N ARG A 215 3.06 -4.64 10.49
CA ARG A 215 2.16 -3.79 11.28
C ARG A 215 0.68 -4.06 10.98
N ALA A 216 0.37 -4.84 9.94
CA ALA A 216 -1.02 -5.18 9.59
C ALA A 216 -1.70 -6.09 10.63
N ILE A 217 -0.94 -6.60 11.60
CA ILE A 217 -1.43 -7.23 12.83
C ILE A 217 -0.99 -6.42 14.04
N TRP A 218 -1.92 -6.19 14.96
CA TRP A 218 -1.73 -5.44 16.19
C TRP A 218 -2.40 -6.14 17.38
N GLN A 219 -1.78 -6.06 18.54
CA GLN A 219 -2.32 -6.56 19.80
C GLN A 219 -2.15 -5.53 20.92
N GLY A 220 -3.24 -5.22 21.59
CA GLY A 220 -3.30 -4.38 22.78
C GLY A 220 -4.32 -4.96 23.76
N GLU A 221 -5.46 -4.33 23.92
CA GLU A 221 -6.58 -4.84 24.72
C GLU A 221 -7.25 -6.03 24.03
N PHE A 222 -7.20 -6.11 22.73
CA PHE A 222 -7.71 -7.15 21.83
C PHE A 222 -6.72 -7.34 20.66
N THR A 223 -7.08 -8.19 19.70
CA THR A 223 -6.28 -8.36 18.47
C THR A 223 -6.97 -7.69 17.28
N ALA A 224 -6.23 -6.95 16.45
CA ALA A 224 -6.72 -6.40 15.19
C ALA A 224 -5.80 -6.82 14.04
N VAL A 225 -6.40 -7.25 12.92
CA VAL A 225 -5.70 -7.70 11.72
C VAL A 225 -6.36 -7.04 10.50
N ASN A 226 -5.54 -6.49 9.61
CA ASN A 226 -6.04 -6.02 8.32
C ASN A 226 -6.18 -7.22 7.36
N ALA A 227 -7.24 -7.25 6.56
CA ALA A 227 -7.50 -8.33 5.60
C ALA A 227 -6.72 -8.19 4.28
N GLY A 228 -5.98 -7.09 4.13
CA GLY A 228 -5.35 -6.75 2.84
C GLY A 228 -6.33 -6.07 1.89
N THR A 229 -6.06 -6.18 0.61
CA THR A 229 -6.89 -5.62 -0.47
C THR A 229 -6.72 -6.43 -1.75
N LEU A 230 -7.76 -6.55 -2.56
CA LEU A 230 -7.70 -7.13 -3.89
C LEU A 230 -7.55 -6.08 -5.00
N ALA A 231 -7.58 -4.79 -4.67
CA ALA A 231 -7.54 -3.70 -5.66
C ALA A 231 -6.16 -3.02 -5.77
N TYR A 232 -5.78 -2.24 -4.79
CA TYR A 232 -4.52 -1.51 -4.74
C TYR A 232 -4.10 -1.33 -3.29
N THR A 233 -2.79 -1.28 -3.03
CA THR A 233 -2.28 -1.05 -1.68
C THR A 233 -1.98 0.42 -1.44
N ASP A 234 -2.21 0.88 -0.23
CA ASP A 234 -1.72 2.16 0.24
C ASP A 234 -0.28 2.00 0.77
N ASN A 235 0.54 3.03 0.54
CA ASN A 235 1.91 3.06 1.04
C ASN A 235 2.00 3.42 2.54
N ALA A 236 0.90 3.35 3.27
CA ALA A 236 0.81 3.59 4.71
C ALA A 236 1.48 4.91 5.16
N GLY A 237 1.25 5.98 4.40
CA GLY A 237 1.78 7.32 4.72
C GLY A 237 3.28 7.49 4.45
N ILE A 238 3.92 6.60 3.70
CA ILE A 238 5.31 6.80 3.28
C ILE A 238 5.34 7.87 2.20
N ALA A 239 5.80 9.06 2.59
CA ALA A 239 6.04 10.14 1.65
C ALA A 239 7.15 9.76 0.66
N ASN A 240 7.08 10.28 -0.57
CA ASN A 240 8.07 10.06 -1.62
C ASN A 240 8.25 8.61 -2.10
N ALA A 241 7.28 7.73 -1.86
CA ALA A 241 7.29 6.41 -2.46
C ALA A 241 7.25 6.51 -3.99
N THR A 242 8.18 5.87 -4.66
CA THR A 242 8.33 5.94 -6.13
C THR A 242 7.18 5.28 -6.88
N GLU A 243 6.54 4.27 -6.27
CA GLU A 243 5.47 3.51 -6.87
C GLU A 243 4.38 3.17 -5.86
N ARG A 244 3.14 3.01 -6.34
CA ARG A 244 2.14 2.28 -5.58
C ARG A 244 2.58 0.82 -5.50
N CYS A 245 2.75 0.32 -4.29
CA CYS A 245 2.88 -1.10 -4.06
C CYS A 245 1.57 -1.78 -4.49
N TYR A 246 1.63 -2.60 -5.52
CA TYR A 246 0.50 -3.45 -5.88
C TYR A 246 0.75 -4.83 -5.28
N SER A 247 0.24 -5.07 -4.09
CA SER A 247 0.05 -6.38 -3.52
C SER A 247 -1.45 -6.65 -3.52
N TYR A 248 -1.85 -7.84 -3.91
CA TYR A 248 -3.25 -8.25 -3.93
C TYR A 248 -3.36 -9.41 -2.97
N ASP A 249 -3.87 -9.13 -1.81
CA ASP A 249 -3.64 -9.96 -0.65
C ASP A 249 -4.92 -10.65 -0.17
N ALA A 250 -4.76 -11.91 0.22
CA ALA A 250 -5.75 -12.68 0.94
C ALA A 250 -5.07 -13.47 2.06
N SER A 251 -5.83 -13.90 3.04
CA SER A 251 -5.30 -14.72 4.15
C SER A 251 -6.13 -15.97 4.41
N ILE A 252 -5.43 -17.01 4.85
CA ILE A 252 -6.01 -18.26 5.34
C ILE A 252 -5.75 -18.34 6.83
N TRP A 253 -6.81 -18.57 7.58
CA TRP A 253 -6.81 -18.62 9.03
C TRP A 253 -7.07 -20.05 9.49
N GLU A 254 -6.23 -20.55 10.35
CA GLU A 254 -6.36 -21.88 10.95
C GLU A 254 -6.47 -21.73 12.47
N VAL A 255 -7.62 -22.09 13.02
CA VAL A 255 -7.88 -22.03 14.46
C VAL A 255 -7.59 -23.38 15.08
N TYR A 256 -6.68 -23.37 16.03
CA TYR A 256 -6.32 -24.53 16.86
C TYR A 256 -6.79 -24.29 18.29
N LYS A 257 -6.71 -25.32 19.13
CA LYS A 257 -7.09 -25.23 20.55
C LYS A 257 -6.33 -24.14 21.32
N ASN A 258 -5.05 -23.94 20.98
CA ASN A 258 -4.11 -23.08 21.73
C ASN A 258 -3.56 -21.89 20.93
N LYS A 259 -3.92 -21.75 19.67
CA LYS A 259 -3.49 -20.64 18.81
C LYS A 259 -4.37 -20.46 17.56
N ILE A 260 -4.24 -19.29 16.95
CA ILE A 260 -4.69 -19.02 15.59
C ILE A 260 -3.43 -18.81 14.73
N VAL A 261 -3.38 -19.47 13.57
CA VAL A 261 -2.32 -19.28 12.57
C VAL A 261 -2.90 -18.54 11.38
N ILE A 262 -2.25 -17.47 10.93
CA ILE A 262 -2.68 -16.64 9.79
C ILE A 262 -1.60 -16.73 8.71
N ARG A 263 -1.93 -17.41 7.62
CA ARG A 263 -1.10 -17.52 6.41
C ARG A 263 -1.52 -16.44 5.42
N ARG A 264 -0.56 -15.76 4.84
CA ARG A 264 -0.76 -14.58 4.00
C ARG A 264 -0.33 -14.87 2.58
N PHE A 265 -1.16 -14.51 1.60
CA PHE A 265 -0.93 -14.84 0.20
C PHE A 265 -1.05 -13.60 -0.69
N ASN A 266 -0.21 -13.54 -1.72
CA ASN A 266 -0.48 -12.70 -2.87
C ASN A 266 -1.33 -13.51 -3.86
N VAL A 267 -2.54 -13.06 -4.14
CA VAL A 267 -3.48 -13.82 -4.97
C VAL A 267 -3.09 -13.81 -6.45
N ALA A 268 -2.35 -12.82 -6.92
CA ALA A 268 -1.98 -12.70 -8.32
C ALA A 268 -1.05 -13.84 -8.80
N ASP A 269 -0.21 -14.35 -7.90
CA ASP A 269 0.71 -15.46 -8.19
C ASP A 269 0.48 -16.69 -7.29
N GLY A 270 -0.50 -16.62 -6.39
CA GLY A 270 -0.84 -17.69 -5.44
C GLY A 270 0.25 -17.98 -4.42
N ARG A 271 1.25 -17.11 -4.28
CA ARG A 271 2.41 -17.32 -3.41
C ARG A 271 2.13 -16.96 -1.97
N GLU A 272 2.47 -17.86 -1.06
CA GLU A 272 2.47 -17.58 0.38
C GLU A 272 3.61 -16.61 0.74
N MET A 273 3.26 -15.58 1.50
CA MET A 273 4.22 -14.62 2.06
C MET A 273 4.78 -15.19 3.36
N TYR A 274 6.09 -15.35 3.41
CA TYR A 274 6.79 -15.85 4.60
C TYR A 274 6.24 -17.19 5.14
N PRO A 275 6.27 -18.27 4.33
CA PRO A 275 5.68 -19.57 4.70
C PRO A 275 6.25 -20.15 6.00
N ASP A 276 7.53 -19.88 6.29
CA ASP A 276 8.21 -20.34 7.51
C ASP A 276 7.84 -19.48 8.74
N SER A 277 6.96 -18.50 8.59
CA SER A 277 6.65 -17.57 9.67
C SER A 277 5.29 -16.90 9.45
N PRO A 278 4.23 -17.67 9.50
CA PRO A 278 2.86 -17.15 9.58
C PRO A 278 2.70 -16.31 10.86
N TRP A 279 1.67 -15.50 10.91
CA TRP A 279 1.32 -14.87 12.17
C TRP A 279 0.64 -15.88 13.09
N GLU A 280 1.05 -15.91 14.36
CA GLU A 280 0.45 -16.78 15.35
C GLU A 280 -0.10 -15.97 16.53
N ILE A 281 -1.38 -16.14 16.83
CA ILE A 281 -2.06 -15.53 17.98
C ILE A 281 -2.26 -16.60 19.04
N PRO A 282 -1.53 -16.55 20.17
CA PRO A 282 -1.73 -17.51 21.26
C PRO A 282 -3.13 -17.43 21.86
N LEU A 283 -3.71 -18.57 22.20
CA LEU A 283 -5.02 -18.70 22.86
C LEU A 283 -4.88 -19.42 24.21
N PRO A 284 -5.65 -19.04 25.24
CA PRO A 284 -6.47 -17.82 25.29
C PRO A 284 -5.61 -16.57 25.22
N PHE A 285 -6.14 -15.50 24.62
CA PHE A 285 -5.41 -14.24 24.50
C PHE A 285 -5.03 -13.66 25.88
N GLN A 286 -3.77 -13.24 26.01
CA GLN A 286 -3.26 -12.57 27.20
C GLN A 286 -2.40 -11.37 26.77
N LYS A 287 -2.84 -10.16 27.12
CA LYS A 287 -2.16 -8.91 26.74
C LYS A 287 -0.68 -8.88 27.12
N LYS A 288 -0.30 -9.41 28.29
CA LYS A 288 1.09 -9.43 28.76
C LYS A 288 2.05 -10.23 27.86
N ASN A 289 1.52 -11.23 27.15
CA ASN A 289 2.27 -12.17 26.30
C ASN A 289 1.98 -11.93 24.81
N ALA A 290 1.36 -10.80 24.46
CA ALA A 290 0.94 -10.49 23.10
C ALA A 290 2.15 -10.27 22.16
N PRO A 291 2.42 -11.16 21.19
CA PRO A 291 3.60 -11.05 20.32
C PRO A 291 3.55 -9.84 19.38
N TYR A 292 2.35 -9.33 19.12
CA TYR A 292 2.14 -8.18 18.20
C TYR A 292 1.89 -6.87 18.94
N ASN A 293 2.32 -6.76 20.20
CA ASN A 293 2.31 -5.50 20.93
C ASN A 293 3.20 -4.47 20.23
N ARG A 294 2.64 -3.30 19.91
CA ARG A 294 3.33 -2.29 19.11
C ARG A 294 4.57 -1.73 19.79
N GLU A 295 4.49 -1.41 21.09
CA GLU A 295 5.60 -0.78 21.82
C GLU A 295 6.80 -1.73 21.91
N ASN A 296 6.52 -3.00 22.22
CA ASN A 296 7.56 -4.03 22.27
C ASN A 296 8.20 -4.25 20.89
N ARG A 297 7.39 -4.31 19.82
CA ARG A 297 7.90 -4.49 18.45
C ARG A 297 8.69 -3.29 17.97
N MET A 298 8.31 -2.07 18.31
CA MET A 298 9.09 -0.87 17.97
C MET A 298 10.51 -0.92 18.52
N LYS A 299 10.70 -1.51 19.71
CA LYS A 299 12.03 -1.65 20.35
C LYS A 299 12.81 -2.85 19.82
N ASN A 300 12.16 -3.99 19.66
CA ASN A 300 12.81 -5.29 19.49
C ASN A 300 12.69 -5.91 18.10
N PHE A 301 11.89 -5.31 17.19
CA PHE A 301 11.74 -5.84 15.83
C PHE A 301 13.09 -5.77 15.09
N PRO A 302 13.50 -6.83 14.36
CA PRO A 302 14.78 -6.83 13.66
C PRO A 302 14.97 -5.63 12.75
N VAL A 303 16.20 -5.18 12.63
CA VAL A 303 16.59 -4.11 11.71
C VAL A 303 17.29 -4.75 10.51
N PRO A 304 16.91 -4.41 9.27
CA PRO A 304 17.64 -4.89 8.08
C PRO A 304 18.94 -4.11 7.96
N GLU A 305 20.06 -4.79 7.72
CA GLU A 305 21.38 -4.17 7.70
C GLU A 305 22.20 -4.59 6.48
N PHE A 306 22.85 -3.65 5.83
CA PHE A 306 23.90 -3.96 4.88
C PHE A 306 25.20 -4.25 5.64
N ASN A 307 25.97 -5.24 5.18
CA ASN A 307 27.33 -5.40 5.64
C ASN A 307 28.23 -4.29 5.06
N GLN A 308 29.38 -4.04 5.67
CA GLN A 308 30.30 -2.97 5.25
C GLN A 308 30.85 -3.14 3.82
N GLU A 309 30.85 -4.37 3.31
CA GLU A 309 31.37 -4.73 1.98
C GLU A 309 30.27 -4.76 0.91
N THR A 310 29.01 -4.38 1.24
CA THR A 310 27.91 -4.44 0.29
C THR A 310 28.19 -3.54 -0.91
N ALA A 311 28.51 -4.15 -2.03
CA ALA A 311 28.67 -3.46 -3.30
C ALA A 311 27.31 -3.10 -3.88
N VAL A 312 27.06 -1.81 -4.04
CA VAL A 312 25.87 -1.29 -4.73
C VAL A 312 26.32 -0.74 -6.07
N THR A 313 25.87 -1.36 -7.15
CA THR A 313 26.15 -0.93 -8.51
C THR A 313 25.01 -0.10 -9.08
N PHE A 314 25.36 1.05 -9.62
CA PHE A 314 24.43 1.88 -10.35
C PHE A 314 24.61 1.68 -11.86
N HIS A 315 23.53 1.27 -12.53
CA HIS A 315 23.49 1.13 -13.98
C HIS A 315 22.59 2.23 -14.56
N PRO A 316 23.15 3.27 -15.19
CA PRO A 316 22.35 4.23 -15.91
C PRO A 316 21.74 3.56 -17.14
N VAL A 317 20.47 3.74 -17.37
CA VAL A 317 19.80 3.25 -18.58
C VAL A 317 20.32 4.07 -19.76
N ARG A 318 20.91 3.38 -20.75
CA ARG A 318 21.66 4.02 -21.86
C ARG A 318 20.79 4.78 -22.87
N HIS A 319 19.47 4.64 -22.84
CA HIS A 319 18.60 5.08 -23.93
C HIS A 319 17.49 6.04 -23.50
N SER A 320 17.51 6.58 -22.31
CA SER A 320 16.42 7.43 -21.92
C SER A 320 16.90 8.75 -21.36
N TRP A 321 16.36 9.80 -21.97
CA TRP A 321 16.19 11.09 -21.38
C TRP A 321 15.55 10.95 -19.97
N ASP A 322 14.92 9.80 -19.66
CA ASP A 322 14.27 9.44 -18.42
C ASP A 322 15.25 9.30 -17.27
N ARG A 323 16.52 9.21 -17.55
CA ARG A 323 17.56 9.03 -16.53
C ARG A 323 17.19 8.02 -15.46
N TRP A 324 16.58 6.94 -15.92
CA TRP A 324 16.34 5.78 -15.09
C TRP A 324 17.68 5.24 -14.63
N GLY A 325 17.80 5.08 -13.32
CA GLY A 325 18.89 4.36 -12.72
C GLY A 325 18.38 3.04 -12.18
N THR A 326 19.24 2.04 -12.26
CA THR A 326 19.01 0.76 -11.60
C THR A 326 20.11 0.54 -10.58
N LEU A 327 19.71 0.33 -9.34
CA LEU A 327 20.60 -0.11 -8.26
C LEU A 327 20.49 -1.61 -8.14
N ASN A 328 21.61 -2.32 -8.26
CA ASN A 328 21.71 -3.75 -7.99
C ASN A 328 22.61 -3.97 -6.79
N PHE A 329 22.12 -4.74 -5.84
CA PHE A 329 22.81 -5.01 -4.59
C PHE A 329 22.31 -6.28 -3.94
N PRO A 330 23.12 -6.95 -3.09
CA PRO A 330 22.65 -8.05 -2.25
C PRO A 330 21.58 -7.58 -1.27
N SER A 331 20.57 -8.42 -1.02
CA SER A 331 19.60 -8.11 0.03
C SER A 331 20.30 -7.91 1.38
N PRO A 332 19.84 -6.96 2.19
CA PRO A 332 20.38 -6.78 3.53
C PRO A 332 20.09 -8.01 4.41
N GLU A 333 20.90 -8.22 5.43
CA GLU A 333 20.57 -9.15 6.52
C GLU A 333 19.24 -8.76 7.17
N ASN A 334 18.56 -9.71 7.78
CA ASN A 334 17.22 -9.50 8.32
C ASN A 334 16.23 -8.89 7.30
N SER A 335 16.41 -9.16 6.02
CA SER A 335 15.62 -8.59 4.93
C SER A 335 14.10 -8.81 5.06
N ARG A 336 13.68 -9.79 5.85
CA ARG A 336 12.28 -10.01 6.19
C ARG A 336 11.65 -8.84 6.95
N SER A 337 12.44 -8.15 7.77
CA SER A 337 11.99 -6.97 8.52
C SER A 337 11.92 -5.70 7.67
N LEU A 338 12.42 -5.73 6.44
CA LEU A 338 12.55 -4.60 5.54
C LEU A 338 11.19 -4.12 5.03
N ASN A 339 10.87 -2.87 5.35
CA ASN A 339 9.69 -2.18 4.82
C ASN A 339 10.01 -1.40 3.54
N ARG A 340 11.11 -0.65 3.54
CA ARG A 340 11.52 0.20 2.43
C ARG A 340 13.02 0.46 2.42
N TYR A 341 13.49 0.93 1.28
CA TYR A 341 14.81 1.55 1.16
C TYR A 341 14.65 3.06 1.04
N ARG A 342 15.50 3.80 1.74
CA ARG A 342 15.65 5.25 1.60
C ARG A 342 16.93 5.53 0.84
N LEU A 343 16.81 6.12 -0.35
CA LEU A 343 17.92 6.56 -1.18
C LEU A 343 18.08 8.07 -1.02
N VAL A 344 19.22 8.50 -0.49
CA VAL A 344 19.60 9.92 -0.43
C VAL A 344 20.60 10.17 -1.56
N LEU A 345 20.32 11.16 -2.39
CA LEU A 345 21.19 11.61 -3.47
C LEU A 345 21.85 12.93 -3.10
N GLU A 346 23.14 13.04 -3.38
CA GLU A 346 23.91 14.26 -3.22
C GLU A 346 24.69 14.55 -4.51
N LYS A 347 24.68 15.81 -4.95
CA LYS A 347 25.33 16.28 -6.18
C LYS A 347 26.65 16.95 -5.84
N CYS A 348 27.68 16.67 -6.60
CA CYS A 348 28.97 17.40 -6.56
C CYS A 348 28.77 18.77 -7.22
N ASN A 349 28.98 19.83 -6.47
CA ASN A 349 28.93 21.21 -6.93
C ASN A 349 30.24 21.60 -7.66
N SER A 350 30.29 22.82 -8.19
CA SER A 350 31.46 23.36 -8.90
C SER A 350 32.71 23.50 -8.01
N ASP A 351 32.54 23.64 -6.71
CA ASP A 351 33.61 23.70 -5.71
C ASP A 351 34.11 22.33 -5.25
N GLY A 352 33.59 21.25 -5.83
CA GLY A 352 33.94 19.88 -5.48
C GLY A 352 33.23 19.33 -4.24
N GLN A 353 32.40 20.13 -3.55
CA GLN A 353 31.63 19.69 -2.40
C GLN A 353 30.34 19.00 -2.82
N TYR A 354 29.87 18.06 -2.00
CA TYR A 354 28.60 17.37 -2.23
C TYR A 354 27.48 18.03 -1.43
N GLY A 355 26.46 18.50 -2.13
CA GLY A 355 25.24 19.06 -1.56
C GLY A 355 24.05 18.12 -1.73
N HIS A 356 23.09 18.23 -0.82
CA HIS A 356 21.85 17.46 -0.89
C HIS A 356 21.13 17.72 -2.21
N HIS A 357 20.70 16.63 -2.89
CA HIS A 357 19.96 16.70 -4.15
C HIS A 357 18.52 16.19 -3.98
N GLY A 358 18.31 15.07 -3.26
CA GLY A 358 16.96 14.56 -3.03
C GLY A 358 16.92 13.24 -2.26
N ILE A 359 15.70 12.86 -1.89
CA ILE A 359 15.40 11.61 -1.19
C ILE A 359 14.34 10.85 -1.96
N ILE A 360 14.55 9.56 -2.17
CA ILE A 360 13.61 8.64 -2.81
C ILE A 360 13.34 7.49 -1.86
N GLU A 361 12.07 7.16 -1.66
CA GLU A 361 11.66 6.03 -0.82
C GLU A 361 11.14 4.89 -1.71
N PHE A 362 11.74 3.71 -1.61
CA PHE A 362 11.30 2.50 -2.31
C PHE A 362 10.56 1.59 -1.35
N VAL A 363 9.26 1.61 -1.41
CA VAL A 363 8.43 0.72 -0.60
C VAL A 363 8.46 -0.68 -1.20
N ARG A 364 8.66 -1.65 -0.35
CA ARG A 364 8.78 -3.03 -0.77
C ARG A 364 7.42 -3.67 -1.00
N ASN A 365 7.25 -4.37 -2.13
CA ASN A 365 6.00 -5.01 -2.54
C ASN A 365 6.11 -6.54 -2.73
N LYS A 366 7.31 -7.09 -2.56
CA LYS A 366 7.57 -8.53 -2.67
C LYS A 366 8.63 -8.97 -1.67
N ALA A 367 8.66 -10.25 -1.36
CA ALA A 367 9.69 -10.82 -0.50
C ALA A 367 11.10 -10.58 -1.08
N ALA A 368 12.12 -10.41 -0.22
CA ALA A 368 13.50 -10.23 -0.65
C ALA A 368 14.00 -11.46 -1.41
N GLY A 369 14.62 -11.21 -2.55
CA GLY A 369 15.47 -12.19 -3.21
C GLY A 369 16.87 -12.20 -2.59
N LYS A 370 17.77 -12.97 -3.17
CA LYS A 370 19.21 -12.89 -2.82
C LYS A 370 19.82 -11.56 -3.29
N MET A 371 19.37 -11.09 -4.46
CA MET A 371 19.76 -9.82 -5.06
C MET A 371 18.53 -8.95 -5.23
N GLU A 372 18.68 -7.68 -4.93
CA GLU A 372 17.66 -6.65 -5.16
C GLU A 372 18.03 -5.83 -6.38
N CYS A 373 17.00 -5.44 -7.14
CA CYS A 373 17.09 -4.56 -8.26
C CYS A 373 16.06 -3.45 -8.09
N LEU A 374 16.50 -2.25 -7.79
CA LEU A 374 15.63 -1.08 -7.67
C LEU A 374 15.80 -0.21 -8.91
N SER A 375 14.75 -0.11 -9.69
CA SER A 375 14.69 0.87 -10.78
C SER A 375 14.07 2.15 -10.26
N PHE A 376 14.69 3.28 -10.54
CA PHE A 376 14.16 4.58 -10.15
C PHE A 376 14.39 5.60 -11.25
N SER A 377 13.44 6.50 -11.36
CA SER A 377 13.64 7.70 -12.11
C SER A 377 14.27 8.74 -11.18
N ALA A 378 15.45 9.16 -11.52
CA ALA A 378 16.15 10.19 -10.76
C ALA A 378 15.73 11.62 -11.16
N GLY A 379 14.64 11.76 -11.96
CA GLY A 379 14.23 13.05 -12.51
C GLY A 379 15.29 13.72 -13.33
N TYR A 380 15.29 15.03 -13.32
CA TYR A 380 16.36 15.80 -13.95
C TYR A 380 17.61 15.78 -13.06
N LEU A 381 18.48 14.80 -13.29
CA LEU A 381 19.85 14.88 -12.79
C LEU A 381 20.69 15.69 -13.76
N GLU A 382 21.18 16.84 -13.36
CA GLU A 382 22.14 17.60 -14.13
C GLU A 382 23.42 16.79 -14.37
N PRO A 383 24.15 17.03 -15.48
CA PRO A 383 25.44 16.40 -15.69
C PRO A 383 26.39 16.76 -14.55
N ALA A 384 26.70 15.80 -13.70
CA ALA A 384 27.61 15.97 -12.56
C ALA A 384 28.05 14.60 -12.01
N ASN A 385 28.93 14.61 -11.04
CA ASN A 385 29.20 13.48 -10.19
C ASN A 385 28.17 13.48 -9.03
N TYR A 386 27.68 12.30 -8.67
CA TYR A 386 26.76 12.09 -7.58
C TYR A 386 27.30 11.05 -6.62
N ARG A 387 26.95 11.18 -5.36
CA ARG A 387 27.03 10.10 -4.39
C ARG A 387 25.65 9.77 -3.86
N PHE A 388 25.48 8.57 -3.37
CA PHE A 388 24.24 8.15 -2.77
C PHE A 388 24.47 7.37 -1.47
N THR A 389 23.48 7.44 -0.60
CA THR A 389 23.36 6.62 0.59
C THR A 389 22.05 5.85 0.49
N LEU A 390 22.11 4.51 0.51
CA LEU A 390 20.98 3.62 0.46
C LEU A 390 20.79 3.00 1.85
N THR A 391 19.73 3.38 2.56
CA THR A 391 19.45 2.96 3.92
C THR A 391 18.25 2.00 3.93
N PRO A 392 18.40 0.76 4.43
CA PRO A 392 17.28 -0.12 4.66
C PRO A 392 16.53 0.30 5.92
N VAL A 393 15.19 0.28 5.88
CA VAL A 393 14.33 0.73 7.00
C VAL A 393 13.30 -0.35 7.29
N ASN A 394 13.14 -0.72 8.56
CA ASN A 394 12.18 -1.73 8.97
C ASN A 394 10.73 -1.19 9.03
N TYR A 395 9.76 -2.08 9.28
CA TYR A 395 8.33 -1.71 9.37
C TYR A 395 8.02 -0.71 10.48
N PHE A 396 8.85 -0.62 11.51
CA PHE A 396 8.68 0.31 12.64
C PHE A 396 9.52 1.59 12.50
N GLY A 397 10.11 1.84 11.32
CA GLY A 397 10.83 3.08 11.01
C GLY A 397 12.29 3.10 11.48
N ARG A 398 12.81 2.00 12.04
CA ARG A 398 14.23 1.91 12.43
C ARG A 398 15.10 1.69 11.20
N SER A 399 16.12 2.52 11.06
CA SER A 399 17.11 2.45 9.98
C SER A 399 18.24 1.50 10.36
N GLY A 400 18.65 0.67 9.42
CA GLY A 400 19.83 -0.15 9.54
C GLY A 400 21.08 0.50 8.94
N THR A 401 22.17 -0.26 8.93
CA THR A 401 23.45 0.15 8.37
C THR A 401 23.29 0.44 6.86
N PRO A 402 23.63 1.65 6.38
CA PRO A 402 23.49 2.02 4.98
C PRO A 402 24.61 1.46 4.11
N ALA A 403 24.32 1.33 2.82
CA ALA A 403 25.32 1.18 1.77
C ALA A 403 25.53 2.49 1.02
N HIS A 404 26.74 2.70 0.49
CA HIS A 404 27.14 3.92 -0.18
C HIS A 404 27.68 3.64 -1.58
N GLY A 405 27.54 4.63 -2.48
CA GLY A 405 28.11 4.53 -3.80
C GLY A 405 28.20 5.88 -4.50
N LYS A 406 28.80 5.86 -5.69
CA LYS A 406 28.99 7.05 -6.54
C LYS A 406 28.61 6.71 -7.97
N PHE A 407 28.09 7.70 -8.70
CA PHE A 407 27.83 7.59 -10.13
C PHE A 407 28.01 8.94 -10.82
N LYS A 408 28.17 8.90 -12.14
CA LYS A 408 28.31 10.09 -12.96
C LYS A 408 27.17 10.19 -13.95
N VAL A 409 26.52 11.34 -13.98
CA VAL A 409 25.55 11.71 -15.01
C VAL A 409 26.26 12.46 -16.11
N ARG A 410 26.17 11.95 -17.35
CA ARG A 410 26.76 12.58 -18.54
C ARG A 410 25.76 13.56 -19.18
N LYS A 411 26.26 14.56 -19.89
CA LYS A 411 25.44 15.48 -20.67
C LYS A 411 24.69 14.72 -21.77
N VAL A 412 23.35 14.91 -21.84
CA VAL A 412 22.51 14.37 -22.91
C VAL A 412 22.12 15.53 -23.82
N PRO A 413 22.29 15.44 -25.15
CA PRO A 413 21.90 16.50 -26.06
C PRO A 413 20.36 16.52 -26.20
N TRP A 414 19.72 17.40 -25.45
CA TRP A 414 18.29 17.68 -25.62
C TRP A 414 18.05 18.88 -26.48
N LYS A 415 16.98 18.82 -27.28
CA LYS A 415 16.53 19.98 -28.04
C LYS A 415 15.51 20.73 -27.18
N GLU A 416 15.90 21.88 -26.64
CA GLU A 416 14.97 22.78 -25.97
C GLU A 416 13.97 23.36 -26.97
N ILE A 417 12.69 23.38 -26.63
CA ILE A 417 11.69 24.15 -27.35
C ILE A 417 11.66 25.52 -26.68
N LYS A 418 12.14 26.52 -27.38
CA LYS A 418 11.97 27.89 -26.93
C LYS A 418 10.49 28.23 -26.95
N ASN A 419 9.96 28.64 -25.82
CA ASN A 419 8.58 29.02 -25.65
C ASN A 419 8.51 30.52 -25.37
N ASP A 420 8.67 31.32 -26.40
CA ASP A 420 8.74 32.78 -26.28
C ASP A 420 7.38 33.44 -26.12
N TYR A 421 6.25 32.69 -26.19
CA TYR A 421 4.94 33.29 -26.41
C TYR A 421 3.79 32.83 -25.51
N VAL A 422 3.96 31.85 -24.62
CA VAL A 422 2.84 31.36 -23.82
C VAL A 422 2.96 31.78 -22.37
N PRO A 423 2.09 32.67 -21.87
CA PRO A 423 2.04 32.96 -20.46
C PRO A 423 1.63 31.70 -19.70
N VAL A 424 2.48 31.29 -18.77
CA VAL A 424 2.19 30.18 -17.89
C VAL A 424 1.10 30.61 -16.90
N VAL A 425 -0.08 30.03 -17.02
CA VAL A 425 -1.22 30.33 -16.16
C VAL A 425 -1.43 29.17 -15.22
N PHE A 426 -1.31 29.43 -13.92
CA PHE A 426 -1.69 28.49 -12.90
C PHE A 426 -3.17 28.63 -12.54
N SER A 427 -3.86 27.52 -12.40
CA SER A 427 -5.24 27.47 -11.88
C SER A 427 -5.31 26.66 -10.60
N GLY A 428 -6.26 27.00 -9.73
CA GLY A 428 -6.58 26.20 -8.55
C GLY A 428 -7.42 24.96 -8.89
N ARG A 429 -7.90 24.27 -7.87
CA ARG A 429 -8.68 23.02 -8.00
C ARG A 429 -10.02 23.22 -8.73
N LYS A 430 -10.60 24.40 -8.66
CA LYS A 430 -11.83 24.73 -9.40
C LYS A 430 -11.46 25.19 -10.80
N GLU A 431 -12.10 24.61 -11.79
CA GLU A 431 -11.92 24.97 -13.20
C GLU A 431 -12.20 26.47 -13.40
N GLY A 432 -11.28 27.15 -14.08
CA GLY A 432 -11.39 28.59 -14.35
C GLY A 432 -10.84 29.53 -13.25
N GLN A 433 -10.42 29.01 -12.10
CA GLN A 433 -9.81 29.86 -11.06
C GLN A 433 -8.36 30.20 -11.42
N LYS A 434 -8.11 31.40 -11.94
CA LYS A 434 -6.77 31.95 -12.07
C LYS A 434 -6.16 32.20 -10.68
N LEU A 435 -4.96 31.69 -10.48
CA LEU A 435 -4.16 32.00 -9.28
C LEU A 435 -3.22 33.15 -9.62
N THR A 436 -3.21 34.18 -8.75
CA THR A 436 -2.26 35.29 -8.83
C THR A 436 -1.22 35.15 -7.72
N PRO A 437 0.06 35.36 -8.03
CA PRO A 437 1.08 35.36 -7.00
C PRO A 437 0.99 36.61 -6.10
N ASP A 438 1.54 36.52 -4.89
CA ASP A 438 1.76 37.67 -4.05
C ASP A 438 2.92 38.56 -4.58
N SER A 439 3.23 39.66 -3.87
CA SER A 439 4.28 40.59 -4.25
C SER A 439 5.68 39.96 -4.34
N GLU A 440 5.89 38.83 -3.70
CA GLU A 440 7.14 38.06 -3.73
C GLU A 440 7.13 36.96 -4.78
N GLY A 441 6.03 36.81 -5.54
CA GLY A 441 5.88 35.81 -6.57
C GLY A 441 5.42 34.43 -6.07
N PHE A 442 4.92 34.33 -4.81
CA PHE A 442 4.41 33.09 -4.25
C PHE A 442 2.90 32.96 -4.45
N PHE A 443 2.50 31.76 -4.78
CA PHE A 443 1.11 31.34 -4.80
C PHE A 443 0.77 30.66 -3.48
N SER A 444 -0.29 31.10 -2.81
CA SER A 444 -0.84 30.43 -1.64
C SER A 444 -1.95 29.49 -2.08
N ALA A 445 -1.85 28.22 -1.76
CA ALA A 445 -2.92 27.26 -2.01
C ALA A 445 -3.02 26.22 -0.90
N ALA A 446 -4.26 25.92 -0.56
CA ALA A 446 -4.62 24.77 0.27
C ALA A 446 -4.76 23.47 -0.53
N SER A 447 -4.50 23.50 -1.84
CA SER A 447 -4.79 22.39 -2.77
C SER A 447 -3.94 22.44 -4.05
N ASP A 448 -4.24 21.54 -4.95
CA ASP A 448 -3.51 21.28 -6.20
C ASP A 448 -3.40 22.51 -7.12
N PHE A 449 -2.22 22.71 -7.72
CA PHE A 449 -2.01 23.66 -8.82
C PHE A 449 -2.10 22.96 -10.16
N ARG A 450 -2.65 23.63 -11.16
CA ARG A 450 -2.68 23.16 -12.55
C ARG A 450 -2.00 24.18 -13.48
N LEU A 451 -1.09 23.68 -14.29
CA LEU A 451 -0.53 24.38 -15.42
C LEU A 451 -1.04 23.73 -16.70
N VAL A 452 -1.89 24.44 -17.46
CA VAL A 452 -2.34 23.98 -18.77
C VAL A 452 -1.15 24.02 -19.72
N LEU A 453 -0.90 22.91 -20.42
CA LEU A 453 0.23 22.82 -21.35
C LEU A 453 -0.15 23.52 -22.67
N PRO A 454 0.79 24.29 -23.29
CA PRO A 454 0.55 24.95 -24.55
C PRO A 454 0.22 23.96 -25.66
N HIS A 455 -0.87 24.20 -26.39
CA HIS A 455 -1.33 23.31 -27.46
C HIS A 455 -0.28 23.12 -28.56
N GLU A 456 0.42 24.17 -28.94
CA GLU A 456 1.48 24.13 -29.95
C GLU A 456 2.62 23.18 -29.59
N ILE A 457 2.97 23.10 -28.30
CA ILE A 457 4.03 22.20 -27.80
C ILE A 457 3.56 20.75 -27.87
N ILE A 458 2.28 20.51 -27.56
CA ILE A 458 1.65 19.19 -27.68
C ILE A 458 1.63 18.74 -29.14
N GLU A 459 1.13 19.60 -30.05
CA GLU A 459 1.10 19.30 -31.48
C GLU A 459 2.49 18.97 -32.03
N ARG A 460 3.49 19.78 -31.69
CA ARG A 460 4.85 19.54 -32.11
C ARG A 460 5.42 18.21 -31.61
N SER A 461 5.12 17.85 -30.37
CA SER A 461 5.51 16.54 -29.81
C SER A 461 4.87 15.38 -30.60
N ILE A 462 3.59 15.52 -30.99
CA ILE A 462 2.89 14.52 -31.78
C ILE A 462 3.44 14.44 -33.20
N GLN A 463 3.64 15.58 -33.89
CA GLN A 463 4.18 15.66 -35.26
C GLN A 463 5.58 15.04 -35.34
N ASP A 464 6.46 15.36 -34.39
CA ASP A 464 7.83 14.85 -34.34
C ASP A 464 7.89 13.41 -33.80
N LYS A 465 6.75 12.82 -33.37
CA LYS A 465 6.64 11.50 -32.71
C LYS A 465 7.57 11.38 -31.49
N LYS A 466 7.80 12.48 -30.81
CA LYS A 466 8.71 12.61 -29.67
C LYS A 466 7.96 12.69 -28.36
N LYS A 467 8.65 12.34 -27.26
CA LYS A 467 8.16 12.56 -25.92
C LYS A 467 8.36 14.01 -25.51
N LEU A 468 7.45 14.55 -24.72
CA LEU A 468 7.56 15.88 -24.14
C LEU A 468 8.09 15.77 -22.70
N ILE A 469 9.12 16.55 -22.42
CA ILE A 469 9.71 16.72 -21.11
C ILE A 469 9.36 18.12 -20.63
N ILE A 470 8.82 18.23 -19.44
CA ILE A 470 8.53 19.49 -18.77
C ILE A 470 9.43 19.61 -17.56
N SER A 471 10.22 20.65 -17.54
CA SER A 471 11.10 20.97 -16.40
C SER A 471 10.59 22.23 -15.70
N ILE A 472 10.43 22.19 -14.38
CA ILE A 472 9.87 23.29 -13.58
C ILE A 472 10.65 23.43 -12.26
N GLY A 473 11.07 24.62 -11.94
CA GLY A 473 11.62 24.96 -10.63
C GLY A 473 10.52 25.28 -9.64
N ILE A 474 10.53 24.62 -8.49
CA ILE A 474 9.55 24.83 -7.41
C ILE A 474 10.31 25.17 -6.13
N GLU A 475 9.90 26.28 -5.51
CA GLU A 475 10.28 26.65 -4.16
C GLU A 475 9.05 26.59 -3.28
N CYS A 476 9.17 25.98 -2.11
CA CYS A 476 8.07 25.77 -1.19
C CYS A 476 8.44 26.28 0.21
N ILE A 477 7.57 27.08 0.80
CA ILE A 477 7.74 27.62 2.17
C ILE A 477 6.55 27.16 3.02
N GLY A 478 6.85 26.55 4.16
CA GLY A 478 5.85 26.24 5.20
C GLY A 478 5.00 24.98 4.94
N ALA A 479 5.35 24.16 3.96
CA ALA A 479 4.67 22.89 3.74
C ALA A 479 5.55 21.70 4.15
N GLY A 480 4.99 20.78 4.91
CA GLY A 480 5.71 19.59 5.41
C GLY A 480 5.81 18.43 4.42
N ASN A 481 5.10 18.45 3.29
CA ASN A 481 5.02 17.34 2.35
C ASN A 481 5.40 17.71 0.91
N PRO A 482 6.04 16.78 0.17
CA PRO A 482 6.50 17.05 -1.18
C PRO A 482 5.35 17.20 -2.18
N ALA A 483 5.53 18.12 -3.11
CA ALA A 483 4.68 18.22 -4.28
C ALA A 483 4.85 17.00 -5.20
N ARG A 484 3.75 16.46 -5.71
CA ARG A 484 3.76 15.43 -6.75
C ARG A 484 3.43 16.06 -8.09
N LEU A 485 4.31 15.88 -9.07
CA LEU A 485 4.05 16.28 -10.45
C LEU A 485 3.37 15.16 -11.21
N ARG A 486 2.26 15.46 -11.88
CA ARG A 486 1.55 14.53 -12.74
C ARG A 486 1.07 15.25 -13.99
N ILE A 487 1.09 14.58 -15.12
CA ILE A 487 0.40 15.06 -16.31
C ILE A 487 -0.97 14.37 -16.36
N VAL A 488 -2.00 15.17 -16.53
CA VAL A 488 -3.37 14.70 -16.71
C VAL A 488 -3.90 15.16 -18.06
N ASN A 489 -4.69 14.33 -18.71
CA ASN A 489 -5.41 14.71 -19.94
C ASN A 489 -6.72 15.45 -19.63
N GLY A 490 -7.44 15.87 -20.65
CA GLY A 490 -8.71 16.60 -20.52
C GLY A 490 -9.79 15.86 -19.73
N SER A 491 -9.76 14.54 -19.67
CA SER A 491 -10.65 13.72 -18.83
C SER A 491 -10.14 13.53 -17.39
N GLY A 492 -9.03 14.17 -17.01
CA GLY A 492 -8.44 14.03 -15.68
C GLY A 492 -7.62 12.76 -15.46
N ARG A 493 -7.47 11.91 -16.48
CA ARG A 493 -6.65 10.68 -16.39
C ARG A 493 -5.17 11.04 -16.33
N ILE A 494 -4.44 10.39 -15.42
CA ILE A 494 -2.99 10.54 -15.31
C ILE A 494 -2.33 9.84 -16.50
N VAL A 495 -1.52 10.59 -17.24
CA VAL A 495 -0.79 10.11 -18.43
C VAL A 495 0.73 10.29 -18.28
N THR A 496 1.20 10.70 -17.12
CA THR A 496 2.63 10.81 -16.81
C THR A 496 3.27 9.44 -16.92
N LEU A 497 4.33 9.35 -17.71
CA LEU A 497 5.15 8.14 -17.77
C LEU A 497 6.04 8.06 -16.53
N ASP A 498 6.41 9.23 -16.00
CA ASP A 498 7.29 9.34 -14.86
C ASP A 498 7.14 10.67 -14.12
N SER A 499 7.18 10.64 -12.79
CA SER A 499 7.20 11.82 -11.94
C SER A 499 8.01 11.56 -10.68
N ILE A 500 8.91 12.47 -10.32
CA ILE A 500 9.70 12.37 -9.11
C ILE A 500 9.35 13.50 -8.16
N CYS A 501 9.21 13.12 -6.90
CA CYS A 501 9.05 14.05 -5.80
C CYS A 501 10.30 14.01 -4.93
N PHE A 502 11.01 15.12 -4.84
CA PHE A 502 12.05 15.31 -3.86
C PHE A 502 11.48 16.01 -2.65
N ARG A 503 11.93 15.60 -1.47
CA ARG A 503 11.51 16.22 -0.22
C ARG A 503 12.12 17.61 -0.07
N GLU A 504 11.39 18.46 0.61
CA GLU A 504 11.71 19.84 0.95
C GLU A 504 13.16 20.25 1.10
N SER A 505 13.47 21.35 0.50
CA SER A 505 14.35 22.34 1.09
C SER A 505 13.70 23.70 0.86
N ALA A 506 13.92 24.66 1.75
CA ALA A 506 13.63 26.08 1.50
C ALA A 506 14.41 26.61 0.27
N GLN A 507 15.19 25.77 -0.36
CA GLN A 507 15.92 26.05 -1.59
C GLN A 507 15.10 25.53 -2.78
N ARG A 508 15.08 26.34 -3.82
CA ARG A 508 14.48 26.03 -5.12
C ARG A 508 14.97 24.69 -5.66
N GLN A 509 14.04 23.82 -6.00
CA GLN A 509 14.34 22.52 -6.62
C GLN A 509 13.78 22.44 -8.03
N GLN A 510 14.47 21.75 -8.92
CA GLN A 510 14.06 21.53 -10.30
C GLN A 510 13.37 20.18 -10.41
N TYR A 511 12.13 20.18 -10.88
CA TYR A 511 11.33 18.98 -11.11
C TYR A 511 11.15 18.73 -12.61
N THR A 512 10.92 17.48 -12.94
CA THR A 512 10.73 17.08 -14.33
C THR A 512 9.56 16.10 -14.43
N ALA A 513 8.66 16.35 -15.37
CA ALA A 513 7.60 15.44 -15.74
C ALA A 513 7.72 15.07 -17.21
N VAL A 514 7.36 13.84 -17.54
CA VAL A 514 7.50 13.33 -18.89
C VAL A 514 6.29 12.56 -19.32
N PHE A 515 5.90 12.74 -20.56
CA PHE A 515 4.83 11.96 -21.17
C PHE A 515 4.94 11.94 -22.69
N ARG A 516 4.17 11.05 -23.31
CA ARG A 516 3.97 11.02 -24.76
C ARG A 516 2.53 11.41 -25.04
N PRO A 517 2.26 12.58 -25.61
CA PRO A 517 0.92 12.91 -26.05
C PRO A 517 0.45 11.88 -27.11
N SER A 518 -0.76 11.35 -26.93
CA SER A 518 -1.36 10.40 -27.87
C SER A 518 -2.29 11.06 -28.89
N ASP A 519 -2.80 12.23 -28.53
CA ASP A 519 -3.77 12.99 -29.29
C ASP A 519 -3.68 14.49 -28.99
N LYS A 520 -4.49 15.29 -29.69
CA LYS A 520 -4.52 16.75 -29.54
C LYS A 520 -5.40 17.24 -28.37
N GLN A 521 -5.68 16.41 -27.39
CA GLN A 521 -6.44 16.82 -26.20
C GLN A 521 -5.68 17.86 -25.36
N ASN A 522 -6.41 18.53 -24.50
CA ASN A 522 -5.81 19.40 -23.50
C ASN A 522 -5.07 18.55 -22.46
N TYR A 523 -3.83 18.92 -22.19
CA TYR A 523 -3.03 18.33 -21.13
C TYR A 523 -2.68 19.38 -20.08
N SER A 524 -2.61 18.96 -18.82
CA SER A 524 -2.22 19.84 -17.72
C SER A 524 -1.16 19.17 -16.86
N LEU A 525 -0.17 19.95 -16.45
CA LEU A 525 0.73 19.56 -15.36
C LEU A 525 0.00 19.83 -14.04
N LEU A 526 -0.27 18.76 -13.30
CA LEU A 526 -0.88 18.82 -11.98
C LEU A 526 0.22 18.75 -10.92
N ILE A 527 0.31 19.76 -10.09
CA ILE A 527 1.19 19.82 -8.94
C ILE A 527 0.33 19.60 -7.72
N ARG A 528 0.40 18.41 -7.14
CA ARG A 528 -0.42 18.00 -6.01
C ARG A 528 0.33 18.24 -4.70
N ASN A 529 -0.23 19.07 -3.86
CA ASN A 529 0.31 19.41 -2.54
C ASN A 529 -0.26 18.45 -1.48
N GLY A 530 0.59 18.00 -0.58
CA GLY A 530 0.15 17.30 0.62
C GLY A 530 -0.41 18.26 1.68
N ASP A 531 0.25 19.41 1.88
CA ASP A 531 -0.07 20.38 2.93
C ASP A 531 -0.22 21.81 2.38
N PRO A 532 -0.99 22.68 3.07
CA PRO A 532 -1.05 24.10 2.76
C PRO A 532 0.34 24.75 2.84
N GLY A 533 0.70 25.57 1.86
CA GLY A 533 1.97 26.26 1.83
C GLY A 533 2.02 27.35 0.78
N LYS A 534 3.13 28.09 0.74
CA LYS A 534 3.42 29.07 -0.31
C LYS A 534 4.38 28.46 -1.32
N TYR A 535 4.06 28.58 -2.59
CA TYR A 535 4.81 28.00 -3.69
C TYR A 535 5.23 29.07 -4.71
N ARG A 536 6.49 29.05 -5.14
CA ARG A 536 6.97 29.86 -6.24
C ARG A 536 7.47 28.97 -7.35
N PHE A 537 6.96 29.20 -8.56
CA PHE A 537 7.31 28.46 -9.76
C PHE A 537 8.23 29.27 -10.64
N SER A 538 9.24 28.60 -11.22
CA SER A 538 10.24 29.28 -12.02
C SER A 538 10.86 28.33 -13.03
N ASN A 539 11.57 28.86 -14.03
CA ASN A 539 12.33 28.10 -15.04
C ASN A 539 11.53 26.94 -15.66
N ILE A 540 10.29 27.25 -16.07
CA ILE A 540 9.48 26.27 -16.79
C ILE A 540 10.04 26.15 -18.20
N ARG A 541 10.47 24.95 -18.58
CA ARG A 541 11.07 24.65 -19.86
C ARG A 541 10.50 23.37 -20.44
N PHE A 542 10.40 23.33 -21.75
CA PHE A 542 9.91 22.20 -22.50
C PHE A 542 10.99 21.65 -23.40
N TYR A 543 11.11 20.33 -23.47
CA TYR A 543 12.09 19.66 -24.32
C TYR A 543 11.42 18.53 -25.09
N LEU A 544 11.87 18.29 -26.31
CA LEU A 544 11.50 17.14 -27.12
C LEU A 544 12.63 16.12 -27.15
N TYR A 545 12.24 14.86 -26.98
CA TYR A 545 13.18 13.74 -27.00
C TYR A 545 12.71 12.63 -27.93
#